data_bf5c9e9b888c4ad5efff0f324d20577e
#
_entry.id   bf5c9e9b888c4ad5efff0f324d20577e
#
_cell.length_a   1.000
_cell.length_b   1.000
_cell.length_c   1.000
_cell.angle_alpha   90.00
_cell.angle_beta   90.00
_cell.angle_gamma   90.00
#
_symmetry.space_group_name_H-M   'P 1'
#
loop_
_entity.id
_entity.type
_entity.pdbx_description
1 polymer ?
#
loop_
_entity_poly.entity_id
_entity_poly.type
_entity_poly.pdbx_seq_one_letter_code
_entity_poly.pdbx_strand_id
1 'polypeptide(L)'
;WNVVESIPVHNNIKLRTKNFKKLINNYKDTIANIAANNINTICYNFMPIVDWTRTQLDFKLPTDGLALKFNYLQIIIFEMYILKLKNLEKRYSNKQIKNAEKLFKLMKTNDIKNLKLAVMGGLPASETKYSVSEFKEMLNAYKDLDNIDIKQNLREFIKEIMPVAEEN
;
A
#
# COMPACT_ATOMS: atom_id res chain seq x y z
N TRP A 1 -21.57 -9.14 14.79
CA TRP A 1 -20.73 -8.47 13.81
C TRP A 1 -21.58 -8.05 12.64
N ASN A 2 -21.45 -6.80 12.21
CA ASN A 2 -22.20 -6.26 11.08
C ASN A 2 -21.28 -6.00 9.87
N VAL A 3 -19.99 -5.91 10.10
CA VAL A 3 -18.99 -5.58 9.06
C VAL A 3 -17.75 -6.43 9.26
N VAL A 4 -17.19 -6.93 8.17
CA VAL A 4 -15.82 -7.49 8.11
C VAL A 4 -14.91 -6.48 7.42
N GLU A 5 -13.96 -5.97 8.13
CA GLU A 5 -12.88 -5.16 7.60
C GLU A 5 -11.53 -5.85 7.86
N SER A 6 -10.84 -6.33 6.86
CA SER A 6 -11.22 -6.46 5.43
C SER A 6 -10.88 -7.86 4.95
N ILE A 7 -11.47 -8.31 3.84
CA ILE A 7 -10.91 -9.48 3.14
C ILE A 7 -9.67 -9.02 2.38
N PRO A 8 -8.47 -9.58 2.66
CA PRO A 8 -7.25 -9.18 1.96
C PRO A 8 -7.30 -9.50 0.47
N VAL A 9 -7.05 -8.52 -0.38
CA VAL A 9 -6.89 -8.75 -1.83
C VAL A 9 -5.42 -9.06 -2.10
N HIS A 10 -5.14 -10.30 -2.48
CA HIS A 10 -3.77 -10.76 -2.73
C HIS A 10 -3.10 -10.02 -3.89
N ASN A 11 -1.79 -9.80 -3.83
CA ASN A 11 -1.05 -9.09 -4.88
C ASN A 11 -1.19 -9.73 -6.27
N ASN A 12 -1.26 -11.06 -6.38
CA ASN A 12 -1.47 -11.71 -7.67
C ASN A 12 -2.82 -11.37 -8.33
N ILE A 13 -3.85 -11.03 -7.54
CA ILE A 13 -5.11 -10.49 -8.08
C ILE A 13 -4.87 -9.08 -8.61
N LYS A 14 -4.21 -8.22 -7.83
CA LYS A 14 -3.90 -6.84 -8.21
C LYS A 14 -3.01 -6.75 -9.47
N LEU A 15 -2.08 -7.70 -9.61
CA LEU A 15 -1.14 -7.80 -10.74
C LEU A 15 -1.67 -8.67 -11.89
N ARG A 16 -2.76 -9.41 -11.71
CA ARG A 16 -3.29 -10.44 -12.62
C ARG A 16 -2.23 -11.47 -13.06
N THR A 17 -1.37 -11.86 -12.13
CA THR A 17 -0.29 -12.83 -12.35
C THR A 17 -0.72 -14.27 -12.03
N LYS A 18 0.21 -15.22 -12.05
CA LYS A 18 -0.07 -16.65 -11.82
C LYS A 18 -1.03 -16.88 -10.64
N ASN A 19 -1.96 -17.81 -10.82
CA ASN A 19 -2.95 -18.24 -9.82
C ASN A 19 -4.01 -17.19 -9.43
N PHE A 20 -4.06 -16.00 -10.06
CA PHE A 20 -5.03 -14.97 -9.67
C PHE A 20 -6.47 -15.48 -9.75
N LYS A 21 -6.83 -16.31 -10.75
CA LYS A 21 -8.18 -16.89 -10.87
C LYS A 21 -8.55 -17.77 -9.68
N LYS A 22 -7.62 -18.62 -9.20
CA LYS A 22 -7.82 -19.41 -8.00
C LYS A 22 -8.02 -18.53 -6.77
N LEU A 23 -7.24 -17.46 -6.65
CA LEU A 23 -7.36 -16.51 -5.53
C LEU A 23 -8.67 -15.72 -5.57
N ILE A 24 -9.17 -15.38 -6.76
CA ILE A 24 -10.51 -14.80 -6.91
C ILE A 24 -11.60 -15.79 -6.48
N ASN A 25 -11.50 -17.07 -6.83
CA ASN A 25 -12.44 -18.08 -6.38
C ASN A 25 -12.42 -18.21 -4.85
N ASN A 26 -11.24 -18.29 -4.23
CA ASN A 26 -11.11 -18.27 -2.77
C ASN A 26 -11.75 -17.01 -2.14
N TYR A 27 -11.64 -15.88 -2.82
CA TYR A 27 -12.27 -14.62 -2.37
C TYR A 27 -13.79 -14.70 -2.44
N LYS A 28 -14.34 -15.26 -3.52
CA LYS A 28 -15.79 -15.54 -3.68
C LYS A 28 -16.31 -16.48 -2.59
N ASP A 29 -15.59 -17.58 -2.34
CA ASP A 29 -15.93 -18.52 -1.27
C ASP A 29 -15.94 -17.84 0.11
N THR A 30 -15.01 -16.90 0.32
CA THR A 30 -14.95 -16.12 1.56
C THR A 30 -16.16 -15.17 1.67
N ILE A 31 -16.59 -14.52 0.59
CA ILE A 31 -17.82 -13.68 0.58
C ILE A 31 -19.03 -14.55 0.99
N ALA A 32 -19.24 -15.68 0.33
CA ALA A 32 -20.35 -16.59 0.63
C ALA A 32 -20.33 -17.08 2.08
N ASN A 33 -19.16 -17.45 2.59
CA ASN A 33 -19.00 -17.88 3.98
C ASN A 33 -19.33 -16.78 5.00
N ILE A 34 -18.96 -15.54 4.72
CA ILE A 34 -19.27 -14.37 5.56
C ILE A 34 -20.78 -14.10 5.54
N ALA A 35 -21.39 -14.09 4.35
CA ALA A 35 -22.82 -13.89 4.18
C ALA A 35 -23.65 -14.97 4.89
N ALA A 36 -23.21 -16.24 4.83
CA ALA A 36 -23.84 -17.35 5.56
C ALA A 36 -23.87 -17.16 7.09
N ASN A 37 -23.06 -16.23 7.62
CA ASN A 37 -23.06 -15.82 9.03
C ASN A 37 -23.84 -14.53 9.29
N ASN A 38 -24.71 -14.10 8.36
CA ASN A 38 -25.53 -12.89 8.45
C ASN A 38 -24.70 -11.59 8.55
N ILE A 39 -23.52 -11.56 7.93
CA ILE A 39 -22.69 -10.35 7.82
C ILE A 39 -22.82 -9.79 6.41
N ASN A 40 -23.52 -8.67 6.27
CA ASN A 40 -23.94 -8.12 4.99
C ASN A 40 -23.00 -7.02 4.44
N THR A 41 -21.93 -6.69 5.15
CA THR A 41 -21.00 -5.67 4.72
C THR A 41 -19.56 -6.17 4.80
N ILE A 42 -18.87 -6.11 3.69
CA ILE A 42 -17.46 -6.50 3.57
C ILE A 42 -16.69 -5.32 2.97
N CYS A 43 -15.63 -4.88 3.66
CA CYS A 43 -14.67 -3.94 3.11
C CYS A 43 -13.56 -4.68 2.36
N TYR A 44 -12.95 -4.02 1.39
CA TYR A 44 -11.75 -4.52 0.71
C TYR A 44 -10.77 -3.38 0.44
N ASN A 45 -9.49 -3.72 0.39
CA ASN A 45 -8.42 -2.79 0.06
C ASN A 45 -7.67 -3.26 -1.20
N PHE A 46 -7.76 -2.49 -2.28
CA PHE A 46 -7.06 -2.77 -3.53
C PHE A 46 -5.89 -1.79 -3.70
N MET A 47 -4.97 -1.81 -2.74
CA MET A 47 -3.81 -0.91 -2.72
C MET A 47 -2.54 -1.67 -3.12
N PRO A 48 -1.77 -1.15 -4.09
CA PRO A 48 -0.47 -1.73 -4.44
C PRO A 48 0.51 -1.64 -3.27
N ILE A 49 1.20 -2.73 -2.96
CA ILE A 49 2.33 -2.87 -2.03
C ILE A 49 1.96 -2.60 -0.57
N VAL A 50 1.77 -1.34 -0.18
CA VAL A 50 1.41 -0.95 1.18
C VAL A 50 0.16 -0.10 1.19
N ASP A 51 -0.66 -0.34 2.19
CA ASP A 51 -1.86 0.43 2.43
C ASP A 51 -1.49 1.71 3.18
N TRP A 52 -2.11 2.84 2.80
CA TRP A 52 -2.03 4.10 3.53
C TRP A 52 -0.60 4.58 3.76
N THR A 53 0.16 4.79 2.70
CA THR A 53 1.54 5.30 2.76
C THR A 53 1.63 6.56 3.59
N ARG A 54 2.51 6.55 4.58
CA ARG A 54 2.78 7.64 5.50
C ARG A 54 4.28 7.76 5.77
N THR A 55 4.72 8.93 6.18
CA THR A 55 6.13 9.20 6.46
C THR A 55 6.41 9.44 7.95
N GLN A 56 5.35 9.63 8.74
CA GLN A 56 5.42 9.79 10.18
C GLN A 56 4.13 9.26 10.82
N LEU A 57 4.26 8.56 11.95
CA LEU A 57 3.15 7.90 12.64
C LEU A 57 2.60 8.71 13.83
N ASP A 58 3.36 9.66 14.32
CA ASP A 58 3.17 10.39 15.58
C ASP A 58 3.32 11.91 15.40
N PHE A 59 2.79 12.43 14.28
CA PHE A 59 2.85 13.88 14.06
C PHE A 59 1.95 14.60 15.05
N LYS A 60 2.58 15.47 15.86
CA LYS A 60 1.87 16.25 16.87
C LYS A 60 1.08 17.40 16.21
N LEU A 61 -0.21 17.42 16.46
CA LEU A 61 -1.11 18.48 16.02
C LEU A 61 -1.05 19.70 16.96
N PRO A 62 -1.48 20.89 16.52
CA PRO A 62 -1.59 22.07 17.38
C PRO A 62 -2.52 21.86 18.60
N THR A 63 -3.42 20.87 18.53
CA THR A 63 -4.36 20.47 19.59
C THR A 63 -3.78 19.43 20.54
N ASP A 64 -2.46 19.20 20.53
CA ASP A 64 -1.74 18.14 21.26
C ASP A 64 -2.11 16.69 20.87
N GLY A 65 -3.06 16.48 19.98
CA GLY A 65 -3.37 15.18 19.42
C GLY A 65 -2.25 14.65 18.49
N LEU A 66 -2.21 13.34 18.26
CA LEU A 66 -1.30 12.71 17.31
C LEU A 66 -2.04 12.32 16.03
N ALA A 67 -1.37 12.46 14.88
CA ALA A 67 -1.91 12.10 13.58
C ALA A 67 -0.85 11.44 12.69
N LEU A 68 -1.32 10.68 11.72
CA LEU A 68 -0.47 10.21 10.61
C LEU A 68 -0.15 11.36 9.68
N LYS A 69 1.09 11.44 9.21
CA LYS A 69 1.52 12.48 8.27
C LYS A 69 2.17 11.89 7.03
N PHE A 70 1.85 12.48 5.89
CA PHE A 70 2.55 12.25 4.64
C PHE A 70 3.33 13.48 4.23
N ASN A 71 4.62 13.33 3.98
CA ASN A 71 5.49 14.37 3.44
C ASN A 71 6.15 13.89 2.16
N TYR A 72 5.84 14.57 1.06
CA TYR A 72 6.32 14.19 -0.26
C TYR A 72 7.85 14.18 -0.39
N LEU A 73 8.55 15.15 0.23
CA LEU A 73 10.01 15.17 0.21
C LEU A 73 10.62 14.00 0.96
N GLN A 74 9.97 13.53 2.04
CA GLN A 74 10.42 12.36 2.77
C GLN A 74 10.24 11.06 1.98
N ILE A 75 9.23 10.96 1.11
CA ILE A 75 9.13 9.83 0.17
C ILE A 75 10.29 9.87 -0.84
N ILE A 76 10.65 11.03 -1.38
CA ILE A 76 11.81 11.15 -2.26
C ILE A 76 13.09 10.72 -1.52
N ILE A 77 13.28 11.15 -0.28
CA ILE A 77 14.41 10.73 0.57
C ILE A 77 14.41 9.20 0.75
N PHE A 78 13.28 8.61 1.04
CA PHE A 78 13.14 7.15 1.20
C PHE A 78 13.57 6.42 -0.08
N GLU A 79 13.11 6.87 -1.25
CA GLU A 79 13.48 6.29 -2.53
C GLU A 79 14.97 6.48 -2.87
N MET A 80 15.52 7.67 -2.61
CA MET A 80 16.93 8.01 -2.91
C MET A 80 17.90 7.27 -2.01
N TYR A 81 17.71 7.33 -0.70
CA TYR A 81 18.74 6.95 0.28
C TYR A 81 18.46 5.61 0.96
N ILE A 82 17.20 5.20 1.13
CA ILE A 82 16.86 3.92 1.75
C ILE A 82 16.70 2.84 0.67
N LEU A 83 15.88 3.10 -0.35
CA LEU A 83 15.74 2.16 -1.46
C LEU A 83 16.88 2.25 -2.48
N LYS A 84 17.59 3.38 -2.55
CA LYS A 84 18.67 3.63 -3.53
C LYS A 84 18.20 3.38 -4.97
N LEU A 85 17.01 3.89 -5.31
CA LEU A 85 16.46 3.79 -6.65
C LEU A 85 17.25 4.69 -7.61
N LYS A 86 17.34 4.27 -8.87
CA LYS A 86 17.98 5.01 -9.95
C LYS A 86 16.93 5.76 -10.79
N ASN A 87 17.40 6.74 -11.59
CA ASN A 87 16.58 7.49 -12.55
C ASN A 87 15.37 8.21 -11.91
N LEU A 88 15.55 8.76 -10.72
CA LEU A 88 14.50 9.50 -10.01
C LEU A 88 14.08 10.77 -10.74
N GLU A 89 14.95 11.32 -11.62
CA GLU A 89 14.66 12.46 -12.48
C GLU A 89 13.54 12.21 -13.50
N LYS A 90 13.19 10.94 -13.75
CA LYS A 90 12.02 10.56 -14.56
C LYS A 90 10.69 10.73 -13.81
N ARG A 91 10.75 10.79 -12.48
CA ARG A 91 9.57 10.84 -11.58
C ARG A 91 9.44 12.16 -10.84
N TYR A 92 10.56 12.82 -10.60
CA TYR A 92 10.65 14.03 -9.78
C TYR A 92 11.41 15.13 -10.52
N SER A 93 10.97 16.37 -10.37
CA SER A 93 11.70 17.52 -10.90
C SER A 93 13.02 17.72 -10.15
N ASN A 94 14.00 18.35 -10.81
CA ASN A 94 15.28 18.71 -10.21
C ASN A 94 15.12 19.56 -8.92
N LYS A 95 14.09 20.42 -8.86
CA LYS A 95 13.77 21.22 -7.67
C LYS A 95 13.35 20.32 -6.49
N GLN A 96 12.51 19.31 -6.74
CA GLN A 96 12.05 18.37 -5.71
C GLN A 96 13.23 17.53 -5.18
N ILE A 97 14.07 17.00 -6.08
CA ILE A 97 15.27 16.24 -5.71
C ILE A 97 16.20 17.09 -4.83
N LYS A 98 16.55 18.32 -5.27
CA LYS A 98 17.40 19.24 -4.50
C LYS A 98 16.80 19.59 -3.12
N ASN A 99 15.49 19.76 -3.04
CA ASN A 99 14.85 20.03 -1.75
C ASN A 99 14.87 18.81 -0.83
N ALA A 100 14.69 17.60 -1.37
CA ALA A 100 14.84 16.35 -0.62
C ALA A 100 16.28 16.17 -0.11
N GLU A 101 17.30 16.46 -0.93
CA GLU A 101 18.71 16.45 -0.52
C GLU A 101 19.00 17.42 0.64
N LYS A 102 18.47 18.64 0.56
CA LYS A 102 18.60 19.62 1.64
C LYS A 102 17.96 19.12 2.93
N LEU A 103 16.75 18.58 2.83
CA LEU A 103 16.04 18.03 4.00
C LEU A 103 16.80 16.84 4.58
N PHE A 104 17.32 15.94 3.75
CA PHE A 104 18.09 14.76 4.20
C PHE A 104 19.32 15.13 5.03
N LYS A 105 20.03 16.20 4.63
CA LYS A 105 21.20 16.70 5.38
C LYS A 105 20.87 17.18 6.80
N LEU A 106 19.61 17.52 7.06
CA LEU A 106 19.13 17.96 8.37
C LEU A 106 18.60 16.79 9.24
N MET A 107 18.34 15.63 8.60
CA MET A 107 17.80 14.46 9.30
C MET A 107 18.87 13.75 10.12
N LYS A 108 18.50 13.36 11.33
CA LYS A 108 19.33 12.52 12.22
C LYS A 108 19.11 11.04 11.90
N THR A 109 20.01 10.20 12.36
CA THR A 109 19.92 8.73 12.18
C THR A 109 18.57 8.17 12.63
N ASN A 110 18.03 8.69 13.73
CA ASN A 110 16.71 8.25 14.23
C ASN A 110 15.56 8.65 13.32
N ASP A 111 15.63 9.82 12.69
CA ASP A 111 14.60 10.29 11.72
C ASP A 111 14.56 9.38 10.51
N ILE A 112 15.74 8.96 10.01
CA ILE A 112 15.84 8.02 8.87
C ILE A 112 15.28 6.65 9.26
N LYS A 113 15.57 6.16 10.47
CA LYS A 113 15.02 4.91 10.99
C LYS A 113 13.49 4.97 11.08
N ASN A 114 12.97 6.04 11.66
CA ASN A 114 11.53 6.25 11.80
C ASN A 114 10.83 6.38 10.45
N LEU A 115 11.43 7.12 9.50
CA LEU A 115 10.93 7.22 8.13
C LEU A 115 10.85 5.84 7.46
N LYS A 116 11.91 5.03 7.58
CA LYS A 116 11.91 3.65 7.06
C LYS A 116 10.78 2.83 7.66
N LEU A 117 10.61 2.87 8.98
CA LEU A 117 9.54 2.14 9.67
C LEU A 117 8.15 2.64 9.25
N ALA A 118 7.98 3.95 9.14
CA ALA A 118 6.69 4.54 8.77
C ALA A 118 6.27 4.18 7.34
N VAL A 119 7.18 4.21 6.38
CA VAL A 119 6.87 3.93 4.97
C VAL A 119 6.71 2.44 4.70
N MET A 120 7.57 1.60 5.30
CA MET A 120 7.56 0.15 5.08
C MET A 120 6.60 -0.60 6.00
N GLY A 121 6.13 0.03 7.06
CA GLY A 121 5.11 -0.51 7.94
C GLY A 121 3.76 -0.54 7.23
N GLY A 122 3.09 -1.70 7.21
CA GLY A 122 1.71 -1.82 6.80
C GLY A 122 0.73 -1.12 7.77
N LEU A 123 -0.53 -1.51 7.73
CA LEU A 123 -1.52 -1.06 8.71
C LEU A 123 -1.03 -1.36 10.14
N PRO A 124 -1.44 -0.55 11.13
CA PRO A 124 -1.24 -0.89 12.54
C PRO A 124 -1.75 -2.32 12.80
N ALA A 125 -0.96 -3.12 13.52
CA ALA A 125 -1.19 -4.56 13.75
C ALA A 125 -0.92 -5.50 12.56
N SER A 126 -0.41 -5.03 11.41
CA SER A 126 0.13 -5.93 10.39
C SER A 126 1.44 -6.55 10.93
N GLU A 127 1.48 -7.87 10.99
CA GLU A 127 2.68 -8.61 11.42
C GLU A 127 3.79 -8.59 10.37
N THR A 128 3.50 -8.11 9.16
CA THR A 128 4.40 -8.17 8.01
C THR A 128 5.47 -7.07 8.11
N LYS A 129 6.65 -7.46 8.52
CA LYS A 129 7.85 -6.60 8.49
C LYS A 129 8.68 -6.95 7.26
N TYR A 130 8.63 -6.12 6.25
CA TYR A 130 9.46 -6.29 5.07
C TYR A 130 10.90 -5.82 5.30
N SER A 131 11.86 -6.58 4.79
CA SER A 131 13.22 -6.08 4.56
C SER A 131 13.21 -5.08 3.39
N VAL A 132 14.26 -4.27 3.26
CA VAL A 132 14.42 -3.36 2.11
C VAL A 132 14.48 -4.14 0.79
N SER A 133 15.05 -5.34 0.80
CA SER A 133 15.12 -6.20 -0.39
C SER A 133 13.74 -6.65 -0.83
N GLU A 134 12.97 -7.24 0.07
CA GLU A 134 11.59 -7.68 -0.20
C GLU A 134 10.70 -6.52 -0.67
N PHE A 135 10.85 -5.34 -0.05
CA PHE A 135 10.10 -4.16 -0.46
C PHE A 135 10.45 -3.73 -1.89
N LYS A 136 11.73 -3.79 -2.28
CA LYS A 136 12.16 -3.54 -3.66
C LYS A 136 11.62 -4.57 -4.64
N GLU A 137 11.59 -5.84 -4.28
CA GLU A 137 11.04 -6.89 -5.10
C GLU A 137 9.55 -6.68 -5.35
N MET A 138 8.80 -6.29 -4.30
CA MET A 138 7.39 -5.90 -4.45
C MET A 138 7.22 -4.70 -5.39
N LEU A 139 8.02 -3.62 -5.21
CA LEU A 139 8.00 -2.47 -6.13
C LEU A 139 8.31 -2.89 -7.58
N ASN A 140 9.29 -3.77 -7.76
CA ASN A 140 9.67 -4.24 -9.09
C ASN A 140 8.56 -5.06 -9.76
N ALA A 141 7.72 -5.75 -8.99
CA ALA A 141 6.56 -6.47 -9.54
C ALA A 141 5.51 -5.54 -10.17
N TYR A 142 5.47 -4.27 -9.74
CA TYR A 142 4.54 -3.26 -10.26
C TYR A 142 5.18 -2.31 -11.28
N LYS A 143 6.47 -2.47 -11.63
CA LYS A 143 7.23 -1.49 -12.42
C LYS A 143 6.70 -1.20 -13.82
N ASP A 144 6.05 -2.20 -14.42
CA ASP A 144 5.53 -2.14 -15.80
C ASP A 144 4.03 -1.78 -15.83
N LEU A 145 3.43 -1.52 -14.67
CA LEU A 145 2.02 -1.14 -14.53
C LEU A 145 1.89 0.35 -14.20
N ASP A 146 1.00 1.02 -14.89
CA ASP A 146 0.62 2.39 -14.57
C ASP A 146 -0.71 2.47 -13.79
N ASN A 147 -1.17 3.70 -13.53
CA ASN A 147 -2.43 3.92 -12.82
C ASN A 147 -3.66 3.43 -13.60
N ILE A 148 -3.58 3.37 -14.93
CA ILE A 148 -4.68 2.91 -15.79
C ILE A 148 -4.79 1.40 -15.67
N ASP A 149 -3.65 0.69 -15.72
CA ASP A 149 -3.59 -0.77 -15.56
C ASP A 149 -4.13 -1.21 -14.21
N ILE A 150 -3.70 -0.55 -13.12
CA ILE A 150 -4.18 -0.87 -11.77
C ILE A 150 -5.68 -0.62 -11.62
N LYS A 151 -6.21 0.47 -12.19
CA LYS A 151 -7.65 0.74 -12.20
C LYS A 151 -8.42 -0.29 -13.02
N GLN A 152 -7.86 -0.74 -14.15
CA GLN A 152 -8.47 -1.79 -14.95
C GLN A 152 -8.49 -3.13 -14.19
N ASN A 153 -7.39 -3.50 -13.54
CA ASN A 153 -7.32 -4.71 -12.73
C ASN A 153 -8.32 -4.68 -11.56
N LEU A 154 -8.54 -3.52 -10.95
CA LEU A 154 -9.58 -3.32 -9.94
C LEU A 154 -10.98 -3.53 -10.54
N ARG A 155 -11.28 -2.94 -11.71
CA ARG A 155 -12.57 -3.11 -12.37
C ARG A 155 -12.86 -4.57 -12.68
N GLU A 156 -11.87 -5.29 -13.20
CA GLU A 156 -12.02 -6.72 -13.49
C GLU A 156 -12.22 -7.55 -12.21
N PHE A 157 -11.49 -7.22 -11.14
CA PHE A 157 -11.71 -7.86 -9.83
C PHE A 157 -13.15 -7.66 -9.34
N ILE A 158 -13.65 -6.41 -9.36
CA ILE A 158 -15.03 -6.11 -8.94
C ILE A 158 -16.04 -6.85 -9.79
N LYS A 159 -15.89 -6.86 -11.13
CA LYS A 159 -16.78 -7.61 -12.03
C LYS A 159 -16.84 -9.11 -11.70
N GLU A 160 -15.74 -9.69 -11.27
CA GLU A 160 -15.67 -11.11 -10.96
C GLU A 160 -16.31 -11.45 -9.60
N ILE A 161 -16.27 -10.56 -8.61
CA ILE A 161 -16.81 -10.83 -7.26
C ILE A 161 -18.27 -10.36 -7.07
N MET A 162 -18.72 -9.34 -7.83
CA MET A 162 -20.06 -8.76 -7.68
C MET A 162 -21.19 -9.77 -7.80
N PRO A 163 -21.22 -10.70 -8.78
CA PRO A 163 -22.32 -11.67 -8.85
C PRO A 163 -22.49 -12.46 -7.56
N VAL A 164 -21.40 -12.90 -6.92
CA VAL A 164 -21.50 -13.65 -5.65
C VAL A 164 -21.94 -12.74 -4.51
N ALA A 165 -21.56 -11.46 -4.52
CA ALA A 165 -22.01 -10.51 -3.51
C ALA A 165 -23.49 -10.13 -3.66
N GLU A 166 -24.01 -10.15 -4.89
CA GLU A 166 -25.44 -9.88 -5.16
C GLU A 166 -26.34 -11.08 -4.86
N GLU A 167 -25.80 -12.30 -4.98
CA GLU A 167 -26.54 -13.55 -4.69
C GLU A 167 -26.64 -13.86 -3.17
N ASN A 168 -25.82 -13.22 -2.35
CA ASN A 168 -25.72 -13.50 -0.92
C ASN A 168 -25.94 -12.26 -0.06
#